data_3df0ecdd455b94f5e71681e4894a6d0a
#
_entry.id   3df0ecdd455b94f5e71681e4894a6d0a
#
_cell.length_a   1.000
_cell.length_b   1.000
_cell.length_c   1.000
_cell.angle_alpha   90.00
_cell.angle_beta   90.00
_cell.angle_gamma   90.00
#
_symmetry.space_group_name_H-M   'P 1'
#
loop_
_entity.id
_entity.type
_entity.pdbx_description
1 polymer ?
#
loop_
_entity_poly.entity_id
_entity_poly.type
_entity_poly.pdbx_seq_one_letter_code
_entity_poly.pdbx_strand_id
1 'polypeptide(L)'
;MIIYVLTNGVRSLHNSYKQVNFQLFTDKRNNPHKCYIDLLNKARKQNEDILILEDDLILCDGFLAHIKTIIEEYGQYIINFFWQPLRDVKKTTIEKNGFCYTQCVYYPKGMIDKFYNDLLEPNFSYARNIKQALEKNGIPFVQVRPHYVQHIGDESLIWNGLPIRRSHQFIDDNKGI
;
A
#
# COMPACT_ATOMS: atom_id res chain seq x y z
N MET A 1 -8.51 5.84 -12.29
CA MET A 1 -7.97 5.23 -11.03
C MET A 1 -8.75 5.75 -9.83
N ILE A 2 -9.19 4.87 -8.97
CA ILE A 2 -9.85 5.20 -7.71
C ILE A 2 -8.84 5.09 -6.57
N ILE A 3 -8.83 6.08 -5.67
CA ILE A 3 -7.95 6.08 -4.49
C ILE A 3 -8.80 5.84 -3.25
N TYR A 4 -8.45 4.84 -2.48
CA TYR A 4 -9.04 4.56 -1.18
C TYR A 4 -8.04 4.87 -0.07
N VAL A 5 -8.53 5.47 1.02
CA VAL A 5 -7.79 5.57 2.28
C VAL A 5 -8.45 4.66 3.29
N LEU A 6 -7.71 3.64 3.73
CA LEU A 6 -8.12 2.72 4.78
C LEU A 6 -7.84 3.34 6.13
N THR A 7 -8.85 3.42 6.99
CA THR A 7 -8.74 4.00 8.33
C THR A 7 -9.58 3.21 9.34
N ASN A 8 -9.15 3.23 10.59
CA ASN A 8 -9.97 2.77 11.71
C ASN A 8 -10.77 3.91 12.38
N GLY A 9 -10.64 5.14 11.86
CA GLY A 9 -11.33 6.32 12.37
C GLY A 9 -10.74 6.91 13.67
N VAL A 10 -9.65 6.36 14.18
CA VAL A 10 -8.99 6.85 15.42
C VAL A 10 -7.96 7.93 15.10
N ARG A 11 -7.29 7.83 13.95
CA ARG A 11 -6.26 8.77 13.53
C ARG A 11 -6.84 9.85 12.61
N SER A 12 -6.35 11.08 12.78
CA SER A 12 -6.56 12.14 11.80
C SER A 12 -5.57 11.96 10.65
N LEU A 13 -6.05 12.14 9.43
CA LEU A 13 -5.18 12.10 8.26
C LEU A 13 -4.17 13.24 8.30
N HIS A 14 -2.93 12.96 7.92
CA HIS A 14 -1.92 13.99 7.76
C HIS A 14 -2.32 15.02 6.68
N ASN A 15 -1.87 16.27 6.82
CA ASN A 15 -2.24 17.36 5.90
C ASN A 15 -1.87 17.07 4.43
N SER A 16 -0.85 16.24 4.18
CA SER A 16 -0.45 15.83 2.82
C SER A 16 -1.56 15.13 2.04
N TYR A 17 -2.56 14.54 2.70
CA TYR A 17 -3.72 13.93 2.01
C TYR A 17 -4.62 14.94 1.31
N LYS A 18 -4.52 16.24 1.63
CA LYS A 18 -5.29 17.31 0.95
C LYS A 18 -4.96 17.44 -0.54
N GLN A 19 -3.80 16.95 -0.98
CA GLN A 19 -3.41 16.94 -2.40
C GLN A 19 -4.06 15.80 -3.19
N VAL A 20 -4.81 14.89 -2.54
CA VAL A 20 -5.37 13.68 -3.15
C VAL A 20 -6.88 13.66 -2.99
N ASN A 21 -7.59 13.40 -4.09
CA ASN A 21 -9.03 13.10 -4.02
C ASN A 21 -9.22 11.60 -3.77
N PHE A 22 -9.80 11.22 -2.63
CA PHE A 22 -9.93 9.83 -2.20
C PHE A 22 -11.29 9.52 -1.60
N GLN A 23 -11.58 8.22 -1.49
CA GLN A 23 -12.72 7.67 -0.76
C GLN A 23 -12.24 7.05 0.54
N LEU A 24 -12.83 7.43 1.67
CA LEU A 24 -12.57 6.78 2.95
C LEU A 24 -13.20 5.39 2.99
N PHE A 25 -12.44 4.42 3.49
CA PHE A 25 -12.93 3.10 3.84
C PHE A 25 -12.61 2.82 5.30
N THR A 26 -13.66 2.88 6.16
CA THR A 26 -13.50 2.84 7.61
C THR A 26 -13.72 1.45 8.16
N ASP A 27 -12.78 0.97 8.97
CA ASP A 27 -12.93 -0.25 9.75
C ASP A 27 -13.86 -0.02 10.95
N LYS A 28 -15.13 -0.40 10.77
CA LYS A 28 -16.16 -0.31 11.82
C LYS A 28 -16.11 -1.44 12.85
N ARG A 29 -15.28 -2.46 12.63
CA ARG A 29 -15.26 -3.70 13.43
C ARG A 29 -13.99 -3.87 14.24
N ASN A 30 -13.07 -2.91 14.14
CA ASN A 30 -11.73 -3.01 14.71
C ASN A 30 -11.03 -4.34 14.33
N ASN A 31 -11.17 -4.70 13.06
CA ASN A 31 -10.56 -5.88 12.47
C ASN A 31 -9.86 -5.48 11.14
N PRO A 32 -8.65 -4.97 11.21
CA PRO A 32 -7.94 -4.43 10.04
C PRO A 32 -7.74 -5.48 8.95
N HIS A 33 -7.57 -6.76 9.33
CA HIS A 33 -7.46 -7.84 8.36
C HIS A 33 -8.73 -7.97 7.51
N LYS A 34 -9.86 -8.13 8.16
CA LYS A 34 -11.14 -8.27 7.46
C LYS A 34 -11.50 -7.00 6.70
N CYS A 35 -11.19 -5.83 7.27
CA CYS A 35 -11.42 -4.55 6.62
C CYS A 35 -10.65 -4.42 5.31
N TYR A 36 -9.37 -4.81 5.28
CA TYR A 36 -8.57 -4.78 4.05
C TYR A 36 -9.11 -5.73 2.98
N ILE A 37 -9.52 -6.95 3.37
CA ILE A 37 -10.13 -7.91 2.44
C ILE A 37 -11.47 -7.40 1.89
N ASP A 38 -12.31 -6.79 2.73
CA ASP A 38 -13.57 -6.18 2.29
C ASP A 38 -13.32 -4.99 1.34
N LEU A 39 -12.27 -4.19 1.59
CA LEU A 39 -11.85 -3.14 0.68
C LEU A 39 -11.43 -3.71 -0.67
N LEU A 40 -10.60 -4.76 -0.70
CA LEU A 40 -10.23 -5.44 -1.95
C LEU A 40 -11.47 -6.00 -2.67
N ASN A 41 -12.44 -6.55 -1.93
CA ASN A 41 -13.71 -7.03 -2.53
C ASN A 41 -14.53 -5.89 -3.14
N LYS A 42 -14.55 -4.72 -2.50
CA LYS A 42 -15.19 -3.53 -3.06
C LYS A 42 -14.43 -3.05 -4.30
N ALA A 43 -13.10 -2.94 -4.19
CA ALA A 43 -12.23 -2.42 -5.22
C ALA A 43 -12.30 -3.20 -6.54
N ARG A 44 -12.21 -4.55 -6.49
CA ARG A 44 -12.26 -5.41 -7.68
C ARG A 44 -13.54 -5.26 -8.50
N LYS A 45 -14.65 -4.83 -7.87
CA LYS A 45 -15.94 -4.61 -8.54
C LYS A 45 -16.02 -3.27 -9.31
N GLN A 46 -15.06 -2.37 -9.11
CA GLN A 46 -15.07 -1.05 -9.75
C GLN A 46 -14.63 -1.08 -11.22
N ASN A 47 -13.95 -2.14 -11.66
CA ASN A 47 -13.41 -2.26 -13.01
C ASN A 47 -12.46 -1.11 -13.39
N GLU A 48 -11.71 -0.62 -12.41
CA GLU A 48 -10.77 0.50 -12.46
C GLU A 48 -9.44 0.13 -11.83
N ASP A 49 -8.41 0.90 -12.15
CA ASP A 49 -7.17 0.88 -11.37
C ASP A 49 -7.43 1.40 -9.96
N ILE A 50 -6.81 0.78 -8.97
CA ILE A 50 -7.03 1.08 -7.56
C ILE A 50 -5.71 1.44 -6.88
N LEU A 51 -5.68 2.53 -6.13
CA LEU A 51 -4.62 2.85 -5.18
C LEU A 51 -5.19 2.78 -3.77
N ILE A 52 -4.57 1.99 -2.91
CA ILE A 52 -4.93 1.90 -1.48
C ILE A 52 -3.82 2.56 -0.66
N LEU A 53 -4.22 3.48 0.22
CA LEU A 53 -3.38 4.15 1.21
C LEU A 53 -3.88 3.78 2.61
N GLU A 54 -2.98 3.61 3.58
CA GLU A 54 -3.33 3.55 5.00
C GLU A 54 -3.36 4.97 5.59
N ASP A 55 -4.05 5.21 6.71
CA ASP A 55 -4.29 6.54 7.29
C ASP A 55 -3.08 7.13 8.04
N ASP A 56 -2.02 6.38 8.20
CA ASP A 56 -0.82 6.73 8.96
C ASP A 56 0.40 7.03 8.06
N LEU A 57 0.15 7.70 6.94
CA LEU A 57 1.19 8.09 6.00
C LEU A 57 1.37 9.60 5.89
N ILE A 58 2.61 10.01 5.58
CA ILE A 58 2.91 11.29 4.93
C ILE A 58 3.14 10.99 3.44
N LEU A 59 2.48 11.73 2.59
CA LEU A 59 2.71 11.72 1.15
C LEU A 59 3.71 12.84 0.80
N CYS A 60 4.68 12.56 -0.07
CA CYS A 60 5.61 13.60 -0.56
C CYS A 60 4.85 14.69 -1.34
N ASP A 61 5.45 15.85 -1.50
CA ASP A 61 4.91 16.89 -2.36
C ASP A 61 4.81 16.38 -3.80
N GLY A 62 3.75 16.75 -4.52
CA GLY A 62 3.51 16.26 -5.88
C GLY A 62 3.29 14.75 -5.99
N PHE A 63 2.90 14.07 -4.92
CA PHE A 63 2.72 12.62 -4.84
C PHE A 63 2.01 12.02 -6.06
N LEU A 64 0.88 12.62 -6.49
CA LEU A 64 0.13 12.11 -7.65
C LEU A 64 0.91 12.18 -8.96
N ALA A 65 1.73 13.19 -9.14
CA ALA A 65 2.58 13.32 -10.33
C ALA A 65 3.65 12.23 -10.35
N HIS A 66 4.31 12.01 -9.22
CA HIS A 66 5.34 10.98 -9.09
C HIS A 66 4.78 9.57 -9.32
N ILE A 67 3.68 9.21 -8.64
CA ILE A 67 3.12 7.86 -8.82
C ILE A 67 2.57 7.65 -10.24
N LYS A 68 2.07 8.70 -10.91
CA LYS A 68 1.60 8.61 -12.28
C LYS A 68 2.73 8.18 -13.22
N THR A 69 3.91 8.78 -13.12
CA THR A 69 5.08 8.39 -13.92
C THR A 69 5.46 6.91 -13.69
N ILE A 70 5.42 6.44 -12.44
CA ILE A 70 5.70 5.04 -12.12
C ILE A 70 4.59 4.11 -12.67
N ILE A 71 3.33 4.51 -12.60
CA ILE A 71 2.21 3.74 -13.15
C ILE A 71 2.29 3.69 -14.68
N GLU A 72 2.70 4.75 -15.35
CA GLU A 72 2.91 4.76 -16.81
C GLU A 72 3.96 3.72 -17.24
N GLU A 73 4.99 3.50 -16.43
CA GLU A 73 6.07 2.54 -16.71
C GLU A 73 5.72 1.10 -16.28
N TYR A 74 5.08 0.94 -15.12
CA TYR A 74 4.89 -0.36 -14.46
C TYR A 74 3.42 -0.73 -14.21
N GLY A 75 2.44 0.01 -14.73
CA GLY A 75 1.03 -0.11 -14.35
C GLY A 75 0.36 -1.44 -14.71
N GLN A 76 1.02 -2.34 -15.45
CA GLN A 76 0.56 -3.72 -15.65
C GLN A 76 0.80 -4.62 -14.43
N TYR A 77 1.60 -4.17 -13.46
CA TYR A 77 1.95 -4.88 -12.23
C TYR A 77 1.25 -4.29 -11.01
N ILE A 78 1.13 -5.07 -9.95
CA ILE A 78 0.91 -4.52 -8.61
C ILE A 78 2.15 -3.70 -8.24
N ILE A 79 1.94 -2.47 -7.72
CA ILE A 79 3.06 -1.59 -7.37
C ILE A 79 2.99 -1.28 -5.88
N ASN A 80 4.07 -1.60 -5.15
CA ASN A 80 4.22 -1.26 -3.75
C ASN A 80 5.11 -0.01 -3.64
N PHE A 81 4.54 1.09 -3.17
CA PHE A 81 5.21 2.38 -3.00
C PHE A 81 5.87 2.57 -1.63
N PHE A 82 5.65 1.63 -0.71
CA PHE A 82 6.28 1.64 0.60
C PHE A 82 6.88 0.28 0.92
N TRP A 83 8.15 0.27 1.27
CA TRP A 83 8.83 -0.92 1.77
C TRP A 83 9.99 -0.52 2.69
N GLN A 84 10.22 -1.30 3.74
CA GLN A 84 11.37 -1.13 4.61
C GLN A 84 12.37 -2.24 4.30
N PRO A 85 13.40 -1.97 3.49
CA PRO A 85 14.38 -2.99 3.14
C PRO A 85 15.27 -3.33 4.32
N LEU A 86 15.53 -4.61 4.48
CA LEU A 86 16.64 -5.10 5.31
C LEU A 86 18.01 -4.92 4.61
N ARG A 87 18.01 -4.47 3.36
CA ARG A 87 19.19 -4.28 2.51
C ARG A 87 19.06 -2.97 1.72
N ASP A 88 20.19 -2.38 1.40
CA ASP A 88 20.33 -1.13 0.63
C ASP A 88 20.01 -1.35 -0.86
N VAL A 89 18.74 -1.54 -1.19
CA VAL A 89 18.27 -1.62 -2.58
C VAL A 89 18.01 -0.20 -3.07
N LYS A 90 18.79 0.26 -4.05
CA LYS A 90 18.75 1.65 -4.55
C LYS A 90 17.86 1.85 -5.78
N LYS A 91 17.28 0.80 -6.35
CA LYS A 91 16.52 0.87 -7.60
C LYS A 91 15.15 0.23 -7.47
N THR A 92 14.18 0.73 -8.24
CA THR A 92 12.91 0.05 -8.48
C THR A 92 13.15 -1.33 -9.10
N THR A 93 12.48 -2.35 -8.58
CA THR A 93 12.68 -3.75 -9.00
C THR A 93 11.34 -4.44 -9.20
N ILE A 94 11.32 -5.42 -10.13
CA ILE A 94 10.21 -6.35 -10.31
C ILE A 94 10.55 -7.62 -9.53
N GLU A 95 9.71 -7.98 -8.57
CA GLU A 95 9.91 -9.10 -7.66
C GLU A 95 8.83 -10.16 -7.85
N LYS A 96 9.19 -11.42 -7.59
CA LYS A 96 8.25 -12.55 -7.61
C LYS A 96 7.88 -13.03 -6.20
N ASN A 97 8.69 -12.69 -5.22
CA ASN A 97 8.55 -13.13 -3.84
C ASN A 97 8.80 -11.99 -2.89
N GLY A 98 8.33 -12.13 -1.66
CA GLY A 98 8.67 -11.18 -0.60
C GLY A 98 7.79 -9.95 -0.53
N PHE A 99 6.59 -9.97 -1.16
CA PHE A 99 5.62 -8.89 -0.96
C PHE A 99 5.37 -8.68 0.53
N CYS A 100 5.53 -7.45 0.97
CA CYS A 100 5.25 -7.06 2.35
C CYS A 100 4.87 -5.57 2.36
N TYR A 101 4.25 -5.14 3.47
CA TYR A 101 3.79 -3.78 3.64
C TYR A 101 2.70 -3.37 2.63
N THR A 102 1.59 -2.94 3.17
CA THR A 102 0.37 -2.63 2.41
C THR A 102 -0.03 -1.16 2.51
N GLN A 103 0.86 -0.36 3.07
CA GLN A 103 0.62 1.05 3.39
C GLN A 103 0.27 1.89 2.17
N CYS A 104 0.89 1.60 1.03
CA CYS A 104 0.60 2.28 -0.24
C CYS A 104 0.78 1.30 -1.40
N VAL A 105 -0.32 0.76 -1.92
CA VAL A 105 -0.29 -0.26 -2.97
C VAL A 105 -1.25 0.09 -4.10
N TYR A 106 -0.72 0.07 -5.32
CA TYR A 106 -1.51 0.16 -6.53
C TYR A 106 -1.83 -1.24 -7.06
N TYR A 107 -3.06 -1.43 -7.46
CA TYR A 107 -3.58 -2.63 -8.12
C TYR A 107 -4.15 -2.25 -9.48
N PRO A 108 -3.57 -2.77 -10.59
CA PRO A 108 -4.17 -2.56 -11.91
C PRO A 108 -5.54 -3.21 -12.00
N LYS A 109 -6.39 -2.66 -12.84
CA LYS A 109 -7.72 -3.18 -13.16
C LYS A 109 -7.69 -4.69 -13.38
N GLY A 110 -8.61 -5.41 -12.74
CA GLY A 110 -8.75 -6.87 -12.85
C GLY A 110 -7.65 -7.69 -12.15
N MET A 111 -6.60 -7.05 -11.62
CA MET A 111 -5.51 -7.79 -10.99
C MET A 111 -5.94 -8.45 -9.68
N ILE A 112 -6.78 -7.78 -8.89
CA ILE A 112 -7.26 -8.33 -7.61
C ILE A 112 -8.02 -9.64 -7.83
N ASP A 113 -8.78 -9.79 -8.91
CA ASP A 113 -9.54 -11.00 -9.21
C ASP A 113 -8.65 -12.24 -9.38
N LYS A 114 -7.40 -12.06 -9.82
CA LYS A 114 -6.46 -13.16 -10.05
C LYS A 114 -6.01 -13.87 -8.77
N PHE A 115 -6.12 -13.22 -7.61
CA PHE A 115 -5.65 -13.79 -6.34
C PHE A 115 -6.67 -13.66 -5.19
N TYR A 116 -7.79 -12.97 -5.39
CA TYR A 116 -8.75 -12.67 -4.32
C TYR A 116 -9.26 -13.91 -3.59
N ASN A 117 -9.56 -14.98 -4.31
CA ASN A 117 -10.10 -16.20 -3.71
C ASN A 117 -9.10 -16.89 -2.75
N ASP A 118 -7.81 -16.65 -2.93
CA ASP A 118 -6.76 -17.18 -2.05
C ASP A 118 -6.55 -16.36 -0.77
N LEU A 119 -7.26 -15.21 -0.63
CA LEU A 119 -7.20 -14.37 0.57
C LEU A 119 -8.17 -14.80 1.67
N LEU A 120 -9.07 -15.72 1.41
CA LEU A 120 -10.22 -16.04 2.26
C LEU A 120 -9.86 -16.88 3.49
N GLU A 121 -8.65 -17.37 3.61
CA GLU A 121 -8.14 -18.10 4.77
C GLU A 121 -7.52 -17.14 5.81
N PRO A 122 -8.18 -16.86 6.95
CA PRO A 122 -7.81 -15.72 7.83
C PRO A 122 -6.72 -16.05 8.87
N ASN A 123 -5.73 -16.85 8.54
CA ASN A 123 -4.75 -17.32 9.54
C ASN A 123 -3.58 -16.36 9.81
N PHE A 124 -3.45 -15.24 9.07
CA PHE A 124 -2.32 -14.32 9.16
C PHE A 124 -2.74 -12.85 9.00
N SER A 125 -1.77 -11.92 9.13
CA SER A 125 -2.01 -10.52 8.76
C SER A 125 -2.36 -10.41 7.27
N TYR A 126 -3.15 -9.39 6.89
CA TYR A 126 -3.55 -9.19 5.48
C TYR A 126 -2.36 -9.06 4.53
N ALA A 127 -1.26 -8.41 4.95
CA ALA A 127 -0.05 -8.31 4.14
C ALA A 127 0.56 -9.70 3.86
N ARG A 128 0.57 -10.60 4.85
CA ARG A 128 1.08 -11.97 4.68
C ARG A 128 0.17 -12.81 3.79
N ASN A 129 -1.14 -12.64 3.92
CA ASN A 129 -2.10 -13.35 3.05
C ASN A 129 -1.96 -12.89 1.60
N ILE A 130 -1.83 -11.58 1.35
CA ILE A 130 -1.57 -11.07 0.00
C ILE A 130 -0.27 -11.65 -0.54
N LYS A 131 0.82 -11.62 0.24
CA LYS A 131 2.09 -12.23 -0.15
C LYS A 131 1.91 -13.68 -0.60
N GLN A 132 1.26 -14.51 0.23
CA GLN A 132 1.05 -15.93 -0.09
C GLN A 132 0.18 -16.12 -1.34
N ALA A 133 -0.88 -15.31 -1.49
CA ALA A 133 -1.74 -15.37 -2.66
C ALA A 133 -1.01 -14.97 -3.94
N LEU A 134 -0.16 -13.94 -3.92
CA LEU A 134 0.66 -13.53 -5.06
C LEU A 134 1.68 -14.61 -5.42
N GLU A 135 2.40 -15.16 -4.44
CA GLU A 135 3.39 -16.23 -4.64
C GLU A 135 2.74 -17.49 -5.21
N LYS A 136 1.59 -17.91 -4.66
CA LYS A 136 0.82 -19.07 -5.14
C LYS A 136 0.39 -18.93 -6.60
N ASN A 137 -0.01 -17.73 -7.01
CA ASN A 137 -0.48 -17.45 -8.36
C ASN A 137 0.64 -16.99 -9.32
N GLY A 138 1.89 -16.95 -8.86
CA GLY A 138 3.04 -16.52 -9.66
C GLY A 138 2.93 -15.06 -10.13
N ILE A 139 2.22 -14.20 -9.37
CA ILE A 139 1.96 -12.79 -9.74
C ILE A 139 3.15 -11.95 -9.29
N PRO A 140 3.92 -11.36 -10.22
CA PRO A 140 4.99 -10.43 -9.88
C PRO A 140 4.44 -9.08 -9.44
N PHE A 141 5.25 -8.35 -8.68
CA PHE A 141 4.94 -6.99 -8.23
C PHE A 141 6.19 -6.11 -8.32
N VAL A 142 5.98 -4.80 -8.34
CA VAL A 142 7.04 -3.79 -8.37
C VAL A 142 7.25 -3.22 -6.99
N GLN A 143 8.50 -3.12 -6.57
CA GLN A 143 8.91 -2.36 -5.40
C GLN A 143 9.58 -1.08 -5.83
N VAL A 144 8.97 0.04 -5.50
CA VAL A 144 9.42 1.36 -5.96
C VAL A 144 10.52 1.92 -5.07
N ARG A 145 11.49 2.58 -5.69
CA ARG A 145 12.57 3.34 -5.07
C ARG A 145 12.79 4.64 -5.84
N PRO A 146 13.00 5.76 -5.18
CA PRO A 146 12.82 6.03 -3.75
C PRO A 146 11.35 5.94 -3.32
N HIS A 147 11.05 6.08 -2.02
CA HIS A 147 9.68 6.01 -1.49
C HIS A 147 9.00 7.37 -1.55
N TYR A 148 7.78 7.37 -2.02
CA TYR A 148 6.92 8.57 -2.11
C TYR A 148 5.96 8.72 -0.93
N VAL A 149 6.01 7.79 0.01
CA VAL A 149 5.23 7.80 1.25
C VAL A 149 6.12 7.46 2.44
N GLN A 150 5.82 8.07 3.58
CA GLN A 150 6.48 7.80 4.87
C GLN A 150 5.44 7.36 5.88
N HIS A 151 5.68 6.25 6.55
CA HIS A 151 4.84 5.81 7.67
C HIS A 151 5.15 6.65 8.92
N ILE A 152 4.09 7.18 9.57
CA ILE A 152 4.19 8.06 10.74
C ILE A 152 3.57 7.47 12.01
N GLY A 153 3.00 6.28 11.95
CA GLY A 153 2.45 5.63 13.12
C GLY A 153 3.53 5.33 14.16
N ASP A 154 3.41 5.94 15.34
CA ASP A 154 4.36 5.71 16.46
C ASP A 154 4.21 4.31 17.05
N GLU A 155 2.99 3.76 17.03
CA GLU A 155 2.69 2.39 17.46
C GLU A 155 1.86 1.66 16.40
N SER A 156 2.22 0.41 16.15
CA SER A 156 1.39 -0.46 15.32
C SER A 156 0.12 -0.83 16.08
N LEU A 157 -1.04 -0.49 15.55
CA LEU A 157 -2.34 -0.92 16.11
C LEU A 157 -2.56 -2.44 16.00
N ILE A 158 -1.74 -3.12 15.20
CA ILE A 158 -1.83 -4.56 14.94
C ILE A 158 -0.77 -5.33 15.73
N TRP A 159 0.40 -4.73 15.95
CA TRP A 159 1.57 -5.39 16.54
C TRP A 159 2.18 -4.51 17.63
N ASN A 160 1.83 -4.76 18.89
CA ASN A 160 2.44 -4.07 20.03
C ASN A 160 3.95 -4.33 20.08
N GLY A 161 4.73 -3.28 20.28
CA GLY A 161 6.18 -3.37 20.52
C GLY A 161 7.07 -3.49 19.30
N LEU A 162 6.54 -3.38 18.07
CA LEU A 162 7.41 -3.29 16.90
C LEU A 162 7.95 -1.86 16.72
N PRO A 163 9.23 -1.73 16.29
CA PRO A 163 9.84 -0.43 16.04
C PRO A 163 9.11 0.35 14.95
N ILE A 164 9.18 1.66 15.04
CA ILE A 164 8.62 2.59 14.03
C ILE A 164 9.18 2.23 12.66
N ARG A 165 8.29 2.02 11.69
CA ARG A 165 8.65 1.66 10.32
C ARG A 165 8.84 2.93 9.51
N ARG A 166 10.07 3.47 9.47
CA ARG A 166 10.39 4.64 8.65
C ARG A 166 11.14 4.23 7.39
N SER A 167 10.79 4.85 6.26
CA SER A 167 11.59 4.74 5.05
C SER A 167 12.85 5.60 5.20
N HIS A 168 14.01 5.02 4.95
CA HIS A 168 15.28 5.76 4.87
C HIS A 168 15.48 6.47 3.52
N GLN A 169 14.59 6.24 2.56
CA GLN A 169 14.66 6.76 1.19
C GLN A 169 13.40 7.55 0.82
N PHE A 170 12.73 8.12 1.81
CA PHE A 170 11.56 8.97 1.58
C PHE A 170 12.00 10.27 0.92
N ILE A 171 11.35 10.63 -0.18
CA ILE A 171 11.52 11.93 -0.82
C ILE A 171 10.80 12.97 0.03
N ASP A 172 11.58 13.81 0.71
CA ASP A 172 11.10 14.96 1.45
C ASP A 172 11.64 16.21 0.74
N ASP A 173 10.84 16.78 -0.14
CA ASP A 173 11.23 17.94 -0.95
C ASP A 173 11.53 19.19 -0.08
N ASN A 174 11.14 19.16 1.20
CA ASN A 174 11.46 20.22 2.18
C ASN A 174 12.82 20.02 2.87
N LYS A 175 13.46 18.88 2.69
CA LYS A 175 14.84 18.63 3.13
C LYS A 175 15.70 18.61 1.87
N GLY A 176 16.19 19.79 1.46
CA GLY A 176 17.12 19.89 0.36
C GLY A 176 18.21 18.81 0.46
N ILE A 177 18.45 18.13 -0.66
CA ILE A 177 19.50 17.13 -0.86
C ILE A 177 20.85 17.70 -0.44
#